data_c4436b0eeefd2fc286d38f1dfda52cc3
#
_entry.id   c4436b0eeefd2fc286d38f1dfda52cc3
#
_cell.length_a   1.000
_cell.length_b   1.000
_cell.length_c   1.000
_cell.angle_alpha   90.00
_cell.angle_beta   90.00
_cell.angle_gamma   90.00
#
_symmetry.space_group_name_H-M   'P 1'
#
loop_
_entity.id
_entity.type
_entity.pdbx_description
1 polymer ?
#
loop_
_entity_poly.entity_id
_entity_poly.type
_entity_poly.pdbx_seq_one_letter_code
_entity_poly.pdbx_strand_id
1 'polypeptide(L)'
;MAAIPIVTEAEVALLCPVSGVSVVEPVAERKWVFRPGQGGDLSVAKVLDYARRAGWKKLGILYSADAYGEDGRNNMRKLAAGAGVSLDREESFPANSTDLKPQLAKLKSAGVDAIFMHGLGAPSAIVYKNARELELATPIISGHGQANSAFRNAVGDAVIGQPIVGAPVLVWGELPNSHPQKKVSESFVTKYQAKFGIAPDMFAGVAYDSANMVLQAIRETNGERAQIRDWLENKIKNYVGVTGVFNFSAQDHAGLKSDALVMMIADKDGWRLADYEK
;
A
#
# COMPACT_ATOMS: atom_id res chain seq x y z
N MET A 1 16.66 -4.61 -3.93
CA MET A 1 17.38 -5.51 -4.87
C MET A 1 18.83 -5.78 -4.44
N ALA A 2 19.64 -4.76 -4.12
CA ALA A 2 21.08 -4.95 -3.80
C ALA A 2 21.36 -5.85 -2.57
N ALA A 3 20.48 -5.90 -1.59
CA ALA A 3 20.64 -6.77 -0.41
C ALA A 3 20.39 -8.28 -0.71
N ILE A 4 19.66 -8.60 -1.79
CA ILE A 4 19.23 -9.97 -2.05
C ILE A 4 20.40 -10.95 -2.22
N PRO A 5 21.43 -10.68 -3.04
CA PRO A 5 22.59 -11.55 -3.15
C PRO A 5 23.29 -11.76 -1.80
N ILE A 6 23.43 -10.70 -1.01
CA ILE A 6 24.13 -10.72 0.28
C ILE A 6 23.41 -11.65 1.26
N VAL A 7 22.08 -11.51 1.41
CA VAL A 7 21.30 -12.35 2.34
C VAL A 7 21.18 -13.78 1.84
N THR A 8 21.20 -13.99 0.51
CA THR A 8 21.17 -15.33 -0.07
C THR A 8 22.47 -16.07 0.17
N GLU A 9 23.64 -15.43 -0.01
CA GLU A 9 24.95 -15.98 0.28
C GLU A 9 25.13 -16.26 1.77
N ALA A 10 24.64 -15.35 2.63
CA ALA A 10 24.73 -15.48 4.09
C ALA A 10 23.68 -16.45 4.67
N GLU A 11 22.74 -16.96 3.85
CA GLU A 11 21.61 -17.78 4.30
C GLU A 11 20.81 -17.14 5.44
N VAL A 12 20.51 -15.85 5.31
CA VAL A 12 19.74 -15.06 6.29
C VAL A 12 18.39 -14.67 5.70
N ALA A 13 17.30 -14.98 6.42
CA ALA A 13 15.97 -14.54 6.02
C ALA A 13 15.85 -13.01 6.06
N LEU A 14 15.43 -12.42 4.94
CA LEU A 14 15.15 -10.99 4.81
C LEU A 14 13.64 -10.76 4.71
N LEU A 15 13.06 -10.08 5.68
CA LEU A 15 11.72 -9.52 5.55
C LEU A 15 11.82 -8.13 4.94
N CYS A 16 11.35 -7.99 3.70
CA CYS A 16 11.49 -6.79 2.89
C CYS A 16 10.15 -6.02 2.85
N PRO A 17 9.95 -4.95 3.65
CA PRO A 17 8.69 -4.24 3.75
C PRO A 17 8.50 -3.23 2.59
N VAL A 18 8.49 -3.75 1.36
CA VAL A 18 8.33 -2.97 0.11
C VAL A 18 7.18 -3.53 -0.71
N SER A 19 6.74 -2.78 -1.73
CA SER A 19 5.60 -3.17 -2.56
C SER A 19 5.97 -4.01 -3.79
N GLY A 20 7.21 -3.86 -4.29
CA GLY A 20 7.62 -4.48 -5.55
C GLY A 20 7.60 -6.01 -5.51
N VAL A 21 6.93 -6.61 -6.48
CA VAL A 21 6.84 -8.08 -6.65
C VAL A 21 8.20 -8.71 -6.95
N SER A 22 9.06 -8.02 -7.69
CA SER A 22 10.38 -8.52 -8.10
C SER A 22 11.35 -8.84 -6.96
N VAL A 23 11.06 -8.40 -5.72
CA VAL A 23 11.90 -8.73 -4.56
C VAL A 23 11.67 -10.17 -4.08
N VAL A 24 10.51 -10.76 -4.36
CA VAL A 24 10.14 -12.13 -3.95
C VAL A 24 9.90 -13.07 -5.14
N GLU A 25 9.84 -12.55 -6.37
CA GLU A 25 9.63 -13.36 -7.55
C GLU A 25 10.84 -13.35 -8.50
N PRO A 26 11.12 -14.49 -9.15
CA PRO A 26 10.52 -15.81 -8.89
C PRO A 26 10.99 -16.37 -7.54
N VAL A 27 10.10 -17.01 -6.79
CA VAL A 27 10.37 -17.49 -5.41
C VAL A 27 11.58 -18.43 -5.35
N ALA A 28 11.78 -19.27 -6.38
CA ALA A 28 12.91 -20.19 -6.46
C ALA A 28 14.27 -19.47 -6.37
N GLU A 29 14.38 -18.24 -6.91
CA GLU A 29 15.56 -17.39 -6.86
C GLU A 29 15.58 -16.44 -5.67
N ARG A 30 14.50 -16.37 -4.92
CA ARG A 30 14.28 -15.47 -3.78
C ARG A 30 14.02 -16.24 -2.48
N LYS A 31 14.58 -17.45 -2.37
CA LYS A 31 14.35 -18.40 -1.27
C LYS A 31 14.44 -17.77 0.12
N TRP A 32 15.31 -16.78 0.31
CA TRP A 32 15.58 -16.14 1.61
C TRP A 32 14.84 -14.81 1.81
N VAL A 33 13.99 -14.40 0.84
CA VAL A 33 13.33 -13.10 0.89
C VAL A 33 11.83 -13.27 1.05
N PHE A 34 11.24 -12.58 2.02
CA PHE A 34 9.81 -12.50 2.29
C PHE A 34 9.35 -11.05 2.21
N ARG A 35 8.14 -10.80 1.73
CA ARG A 35 7.60 -9.46 1.53
C ARG A 35 6.32 -9.25 2.35
N PRO A 36 6.41 -8.83 3.61
CA PRO A 36 5.23 -8.51 4.42
C PRO A 36 4.54 -7.19 4.04
N GLY A 37 5.12 -6.41 3.12
CA GLY A 37 4.49 -5.20 2.59
C GLY A 37 3.39 -5.51 1.57
N GLN A 38 2.38 -4.63 1.50
CA GLN A 38 1.31 -4.72 0.51
C GLN A 38 1.84 -4.47 -0.90
N GLY A 39 1.46 -5.33 -1.84
CA GLY A 39 1.85 -5.22 -3.24
C GLY A 39 1.14 -4.08 -3.97
N GLY A 40 1.79 -3.56 -5.01
CA GLY A 40 1.19 -2.60 -5.93
C GLY A 40 -0.03 -3.18 -6.65
N ASP A 41 0.00 -4.47 -6.94
CA ASP A 41 -1.12 -5.24 -7.51
C ASP A 41 -2.37 -5.23 -6.61
N LEU A 42 -2.21 -5.43 -5.29
CA LEU A 42 -3.30 -5.37 -4.32
C LEU A 42 -3.89 -3.95 -4.22
N SER A 43 -3.03 -2.93 -4.25
CA SER A 43 -3.45 -1.52 -4.24
C SER A 43 -4.27 -1.18 -5.49
N VAL A 44 -3.79 -1.58 -6.67
CA VAL A 44 -4.50 -1.38 -7.94
C VAL A 44 -5.84 -2.13 -7.95
N ALA A 45 -5.86 -3.39 -7.48
CA ALA A 45 -7.10 -4.16 -7.38
C ALA A 45 -8.15 -3.46 -6.49
N LYS A 46 -7.73 -2.86 -5.37
CA LYS A 46 -8.61 -2.08 -4.48
C LYS A 46 -9.13 -0.81 -5.17
N VAL A 47 -8.27 -0.09 -5.90
CA VAL A 47 -8.67 1.08 -6.71
C VAL A 47 -9.70 0.71 -7.76
N LEU A 48 -9.51 -0.39 -8.47
CA LEU A 48 -10.42 -0.86 -9.51
C LEU A 48 -11.77 -1.33 -8.94
N ASP A 49 -11.77 -1.99 -7.77
CA ASP A 49 -13.03 -2.32 -7.08
C ASP A 49 -13.81 -1.06 -6.69
N TYR A 50 -13.11 -0.06 -6.15
CA TYR A 50 -13.72 1.23 -5.83
C TYR A 50 -14.28 1.94 -7.07
N ALA A 51 -13.50 2.01 -8.15
CA ALA A 51 -13.93 2.60 -9.41
C ALA A 51 -15.20 1.93 -9.94
N ARG A 52 -15.24 0.58 -9.92
CA ARG A 52 -16.43 -0.20 -10.33
C ARG A 52 -17.66 0.16 -9.49
N ARG A 53 -17.52 0.27 -8.15
CA ARG A 53 -18.59 0.65 -7.22
C ARG A 53 -19.08 2.09 -7.43
N ALA A 54 -18.16 3.00 -7.75
CA ALA A 54 -18.46 4.40 -8.08
C ALA A 54 -19.06 4.57 -9.49
N GLY A 55 -19.13 3.50 -10.29
CA GLY A 55 -19.63 3.55 -11.66
C GLY A 55 -18.63 4.12 -12.67
N TRP A 56 -17.37 4.32 -12.29
CA TRP A 56 -16.32 4.84 -13.15
C TRP A 56 -15.86 3.80 -14.17
N LYS A 57 -15.73 4.23 -15.42
CA LYS A 57 -15.37 3.37 -16.55
C LYS A 57 -14.05 3.75 -17.18
N LYS A 58 -13.66 5.03 -17.07
CA LYS A 58 -12.46 5.60 -17.69
C LYS A 58 -11.55 6.14 -16.62
N LEU A 59 -10.40 5.52 -16.42
CA LEU A 59 -9.40 6.01 -15.48
C LEU A 59 -8.21 6.62 -16.22
N GLY A 60 -7.63 7.64 -15.61
CA GLY A 60 -6.27 8.08 -15.88
C GLY A 60 -5.34 7.63 -14.78
N ILE A 61 -4.05 7.49 -15.08
CA ILE A 61 -3.03 7.29 -14.06
C ILE A 61 -2.02 8.44 -14.10
N LEU A 62 -1.68 8.96 -12.92
CA LEU A 62 -0.58 9.89 -12.69
C LEU A 62 0.42 9.20 -11.76
N TYR A 63 1.60 8.87 -12.27
CA TYR A 63 2.55 8.02 -11.54
C TYR A 63 3.96 8.63 -11.47
N SER A 64 4.71 8.30 -10.41
CA SER A 64 6.11 8.70 -10.30
C SER A 64 6.98 7.94 -11.31
N ALA A 65 7.95 8.64 -11.91
CA ALA A 65 8.88 8.07 -12.89
C ALA A 65 10.02 7.29 -12.18
N ASP A 66 9.64 6.36 -11.31
CA ASP A 66 10.52 5.46 -10.58
C ASP A 66 9.95 4.03 -10.57
N ALA A 67 10.68 3.08 -10.00
CA ALA A 67 10.26 1.68 -9.97
C ALA A 67 8.89 1.46 -9.30
N TYR A 68 8.52 2.27 -8.29
CA TYR A 68 7.23 2.18 -7.61
C TYR A 68 6.09 2.66 -8.52
N GLY A 69 6.26 3.83 -9.15
CA GLY A 69 5.25 4.37 -10.06
C GLY A 69 5.03 3.48 -11.30
N GLU A 70 6.13 2.98 -11.86
CA GLU A 70 6.09 2.04 -12.99
C GLU A 70 5.40 0.71 -12.63
N ASP A 71 5.62 0.18 -11.43
CA ASP A 71 4.93 -1.02 -10.95
C ASP A 71 3.40 -0.79 -10.90
N GLY A 72 2.96 0.34 -10.33
CA GLY A 72 1.55 0.69 -10.29
C GLY A 72 0.92 0.86 -11.67
N ARG A 73 1.63 1.52 -12.60
CA ARG A 73 1.19 1.64 -13.99
C ARG A 73 1.04 0.29 -14.68
N ASN A 74 2.03 -0.58 -14.53
CA ASN A 74 2.02 -1.90 -15.15
C ASN A 74 0.89 -2.78 -14.57
N ASN A 75 0.67 -2.73 -13.26
CA ASN A 75 -0.45 -3.43 -12.61
C ASN A 75 -1.80 -2.87 -13.09
N MET A 76 -1.94 -1.53 -13.25
CA MET A 76 -3.16 -0.93 -13.79
C MET A 76 -3.44 -1.42 -15.21
N ARG A 77 -2.46 -1.41 -16.09
CA ARG A 77 -2.58 -1.94 -17.47
C ARG A 77 -3.01 -3.41 -17.49
N LYS A 78 -2.46 -4.22 -16.58
CA LYS A 78 -2.75 -5.65 -16.48
C LYS A 78 -4.16 -5.94 -15.98
N LEU A 79 -4.66 -5.16 -15.03
CA LEU A 79 -5.86 -5.50 -14.26
C LEU A 79 -7.12 -4.72 -14.70
N ALA A 80 -6.98 -3.54 -15.30
CA ALA A 80 -8.09 -2.64 -15.59
C ALA A 80 -9.16 -3.27 -16.49
N ALA A 81 -8.78 -3.90 -17.59
CA ALA A 81 -9.72 -4.51 -18.54
C ALA A 81 -10.56 -5.61 -17.88
N GLY A 82 -9.94 -6.46 -17.03
CA GLY A 82 -10.65 -7.50 -16.28
C GLY A 82 -11.64 -6.95 -15.23
N ALA A 83 -11.43 -5.71 -14.79
CA ALA A 83 -12.35 -5.00 -13.89
C ALA A 83 -13.43 -4.20 -14.63
N GLY A 84 -13.47 -4.23 -15.96
CA GLY A 84 -14.42 -3.48 -16.79
C GLY A 84 -14.14 -1.97 -16.82
N VAL A 85 -12.88 -1.59 -16.66
CA VAL A 85 -12.38 -0.21 -16.63
C VAL A 85 -11.36 -0.04 -17.74
N SER A 86 -11.40 1.08 -18.49
CA SER A 86 -10.36 1.46 -19.44
C SER A 86 -9.31 2.38 -18.78
N LEU A 87 -8.07 2.25 -19.21
CA LEU A 87 -6.99 3.17 -18.86
C LEU A 87 -6.77 4.11 -20.04
N ASP A 88 -7.42 5.29 -20.00
CA ASP A 88 -7.53 6.17 -21.14
C ASP A 88 -6.36 7.16 -21.25
N ARG A 89 -5.69 7.47 -20.13
CA ARG A 89 -4.56 8.38 -20.11
C ARG A 89 -3.53 8.01 -19.04
N GLU A 90 -2.27 8.09 -19.44
CA GLU A 90 -1.13 7.86 -18.55
C GLU A 90 -0.21 9.07 -18.57
N GLU A 91 0.10 9.62 -17.41
CA GLU A 91 1.06 10.72 -17.24
C GLU A 91 2.03 10.38 -16.13
N SER A 92 3.31 10.65 -16.35
CA SER A 92 4.36 10.46 -15.34
C SER A 92 4.87 11.79 -14.80
N PHE A 93 5.50 11.73 -13.62
CA PHE A 93 6.20 12.86 -13.03
C PHE A 93 7.53 12.45 -12.40
N PRO A 94 8.61 13.24 -12.58
CA PRO A 94 9.87 13.07 -11.89
C PRO A 94 9.76 13.32 -10.36
N ALA A 95 10.65 12.69 -9.58
CA ALA A 95 10.65 12.81 -8.12
C ALA A 95 10.90 14.23 -7.58
N ASN A 96 11.43 15.15 -8.41
CA ASN A 96 11.69 16.54 -8.07
C ASN A 96 10.67 17.54 -8.67
N SER A 97 9.52 17.05 -9.15
CA SER A 97 8.49 17.92 -9.73
C SER A 97 7.92 18.87 -8.70
N THR A 98 7.82 20.15 -9.08
CA THR A 98 7.24 21.24 -8.28
C THR A 98 5.93 21.78 -8.85
N ASP A 99 5.60 21.41 -10.09
CA ASP A 99 4.34 21.73 -10.78
C ASP A 99 3.86 20.53 -11.61
N LEU A 100 2.63 20.13 -11.43
CA LEU A 100 1.99 19.00 -12.09
C LEU A 100 0.70 19.40 -12.81
N LYS A 101 0.43 20.71 -12.95
CA LYS A 101 -0.71 21.24 -13.67
C LYS A 101 -0.76 20.81 -15.15
N PRO A 102 0.36 20.71 -15.88
CA PRO A 102 0.32 20.23 -17.26
C PRO A 102 -0.17 18.78 -17.37
N GLN A 103 0.26 17.89 -16.46
CA GLN A 103 -0.18 16.49 -16.45
C GLN A 103 -1.67 16.39 -16.07
N LEU A 104 -2.09 17.12 -15.04
CA LEU A 104 -3.50 17.19 -14.63
C LEU A 104 -4.41 17.75 -15.73
N ALA A 105 -3.95 18.76 -16.47
CA ALA A 105 -4.69 19.31 -17.61
C ALA A 105 -4.88 18.28 -18.73
N LYS A 106 -3.87 17.47 -19.04
CA LYS A 106 -3.98 16.38 -20.02
C LYS A 106 -4.93 15.29 -19.58
N LEU A 107 -4.90 14.91 -18.30
CA LEU A 107 -5.85 13.94 -17.72
C LEU A 107 -7.28 14.47 -17.74
N LYS A 108 -7.49 15.76 -17.40
CA LYS A 108 -8.78 16.44 -17.52
C LYS A 108 -9.29 16.43 -18.96
N SER A 109 -8.43 16.77 -19.93
CA SER A 109 -8.78 16.81 -21.34
C SER A 109 -9.11 15.44 -21.95
N ALA A 110 -8.58 14.36 -21.36
CA ALA A 110 -8.91 12.99 -21.74
C ALA A 110 -10.32 12.55 -21.29
N GLY A 111 -10.99 13.34 -20.45
CA GLY A 111 -12.34 13.05 -19.98
C GLY A 111 -12.43 11.80 -19.12
N VAL A 112 -11.39 11.55 -18.28
CA VAL A 112 -11.39 10.43 -17.35
C VAL A 112 -12.37 10.66 -16.20
N ASP A 113 -13.01 9.60 -15.72
CA ASP A 113 -13.94 9.66 -14.59
C ASP A 113 -13.21 9.87 -13.26
N ALA A 114 -11.99 9.33 -13.13
CA ALA A 114 -11.12 9.55 -11.99
C ALA A 114 -9.64 9.39 -12.36
N ILE A 115 -8.77 9.95 -11.54
CA ILE A 115 -7.31 9.87 -11.66
C ILE A 115 -6.76 8.98 -10.55
N PHE A 116 -6.09 7.90 -10.91
CA PHE A 116 -5.30 7.12 -9.96
C PHE A 116 -3.92 7.75 -9.81
N MET A 117 -3.61 8.27 -8.62
CA MET A 117 -2.30 8.81 -8.29
C MET A 117 -1.45 7.73 -7.61
N HIS A 118 -0.38 7.30 -8.26
CA HIS A 118 0.52 6.27 -7.77
C HIS A 118 1.98 6.74 -7.82
N GLY A 119 2.44 7.31 -6.73
CA GLY A 119 3.79 7.85 -6.62
C GLY A 119 4.18 8.05 -5.17
N LEU A 120 5.42 8.43 -4.93
CA LEU A 120 5.97 8.70 -3.60
C LEU A 120 6.57 10.11 -3.52
N GLY A 121 6.87 10.54 -2.30
CA GLY A 121 7.58 11.78 -2.03
C GLY A 121 6.72 13.04 -2.13
N ALA A 122 7.39 14.19 -2.11
CA ALA A 122 6.77 15.52 -2.09
C ALA A 122 5.83 15.79 -3.29
N PRO A 123 6.14 15.37 -4.54
CA PRO A 123 5.24 15.60 -5.67
C PRO A 123 3.84 15.02 -5.48
N SER A 124 3.68 13.92 -4.72
CA SER A 124 2.36 13.36 -4.43
C SER A 124 1.42 14.35 -3.73
N ALA A 125 1.94 15.20 -2.84
CA ALA A 125 1.15 16.26 -2.22
C ALA A 125 0.88 17.43 -3.18
N ILE A 126 1.83 17.71 -4.09
CA ILE A 126 1.69 18.77 -5.11
C ILE A 126 0.54 18.45 -6.08
N VAL A 127 0.32 17.18 -6.42
CA VAL A 127 -0.82 16.74 -7.25
C VAL A 127 -2.14 17.32 -6.72
N TYR A 128 -2.42 17.15 -5.44
CA TYR A 128 -3.67 17.61 -4.83
C TYR A 128 -3.76 19.14 -4.72
N LYS A 129 -2.65 19.80 -4.41
CA LYS A 129 -2.59 21.27 -4.38
C LYS A 129 -2.85 21.86 -5.76
N ASN A 130 -2.18 21.32 -6.78
CA ASN A 130 -2.39 21.76 -8.15
C ASN A 130 -3.79 21.43 -8.70
N ALA A 131 -4.35 20.27 -8.32
CA ALA A 131 -5.73 19.93 -8.67
C ALA A 131 -6.73 20.96 -8.11
N ARG A 132 -6.51 21.40 -6.86
CA ARG A 132 -7.33 22.45 -6.23
C ARG A 132 -7.17 23.80 -6.91
N GLU A 133 -5.95 24.19 -7.26
CA GLU A 133 -5.66 25.43 -8.00
C GLU A 133 -6.28 25.44 -9.41
N LEU A 134 -6.42 24.27 -10.05
CA LEU A 134 -7.08 24.08 -11.34
C LEU A 134 -8.60 23.90 -11.22
N GLU A 135 -9.15 23.96 -10.01
CA GLU A 135 -10.55 23.64 -9.74
C GLU A 135 -10.97 22.32 -10.41
N LEU A 136 -10.10 21.31 -10.30
CA LEU A 136 -10.30 20.02 -10.94
C LEU A 136 -11.39 19.25 -10.20
N ALA A 137 -12.54 19.07 -10.87
CA ALA A 137 -13.67 18.31 -10.31
C ALA A 137 -13.45 16.78 -10.38
N THR A 138 -12.53 16.30 -11.22
CA THR A 138 -12.20 14.88 -11.37
C THR A 138 -11.60 14.35 -10.07
N PRO A 139 -12.20 13.31 -9.44
CA PRO A 139 -11.67 12.74 -8.20
C PRO A 139 -10.29 12.12 -8.41
N ILE A 140 -9.47 12.18 -7.35
CA ILE A 140 -8.12 11.59 -7.36
C ILE A 140 -8.08 10.50 -6.29
N ILE A 141 -7.83 9.26 -6.71
CA ILE A 141 -7.62 8.14 -5.80
C ILE A 141 -6.12 7.97 -5.58
N SER A 142 -5.67 7.93 -4.33
CA SER A 142 -4.28 7.58 -4.02
C SER A 142 -4.09 6.09 -3.76
N GLY A 143 -2.94 5.58 -4.17
CA GLY A 143 -2.44 4.28 -3.76
C GLY A 143 -2.05 4.26 -2.28
N HIS A 144 -1.68 3.09 -1.79
CA HIS A 144 -1.34 2.87 -0.38
C HIS A 144 -0.07 3.60 0.08
N GLY A 145 0.82 3.99 -0.83
CA GLY A 145 2.02 4.76 -0.49
C GLY A 145 1.76 6.12 0.14
N GLN A 146 0.56 6.68 0.00
CA GLN A 146 0.12 7.94 0.59
C GLN A 146 -0.54 7.78 1.96
N ALA A 147 -0.76 6.55 2.41
CA ALA A 147 -1.40 6.28 3.71
C ALA A 147 -0.43 6.49 4.90
N ASN A 148 0.16 7.68 4.99
CA ASN A 148 1.14 8.03 6.01
C ASN A 148 1.01 9.50 6.46
N SER A 149 1.57 9.78 7.65
CA SER A 149 1.51 11.11 8.27
C SER A 149 2.30 12.18 7.51
N ALA A 150 3.42 11.83 6.90
CA ALA A 150 4.24 12.79 6.15
C ALA A 150 3.47 13.34 4.93
N PHE A 151 2.80 12.46 4.19
CA PHE A 151 1.92 12.88 3.09
C PHE A 151 0.74 13.71 3.60
N ARG A 152 0.05 13.25 4.65
CA ARG A 152 -1.12 13.96 5.21
C ARG A 152 -0.76 15.39 5.65
N ASN A 153 0.40 15.55 6.31
CA ASN A 153 0.90 16.86 6.73
C ASN A 153 1.29 17.73 5.53
N ALA A 154 1.93 17.17 4.53
CA ALA A 154 2.37 17.91 3.34
C ALA A 154 1.21 18.38 2.46
N VAL A 155 0.16 17.56 2.30
CA VAL A 155 -0.98 17.86 1.44
C VAL A 155 -2.00 18.79 2.12
N GLY A 156 -2.12 18.72 3.45
CA GLY A 156 -3.10 19.49 4.23
C GLY A 156 -4.54 19.21 3.82
N ASP A 157 -5.37 20.24 3.76
CA ASP A 157 -6.80 20.12 3.44
C ASP A 157 -7.10 19.82 1.96
N ALA A 158 -6.08 19.87 1.09
CA ALA A 158 -6.29 19.62 -0.34
C ALA A 158 -6.72 18.19 -0.65
N VAL A 159 -6.51 17.23 0.26
CA VAL A 159 -6.89 15.82 0.10
C VAL A 159 -8.24 15.46 0.73
N ILE A 160 -8.87 16.36 1.49
CA ILE A 160 -10.13 16.06 2.19
C ILE A 160 -11.20 15.62 1.19
N GLY A 161 -11.88 14.51 1.52
CA GLY A 161 -12.90 13.89 0.68
C GLY A 161 -12.36 12.94 -0.39
N GLN A 162 -11.05 12.89 -0.61
CA GLN A 162 -10.46 12.02 -1.64
C GLN A 162 -10.25 10.59 -1.13
N PRO A 163 -10.48 9.57 -1.97
CA PRO A 163 -10.26 8.18 -1.62
C PRO A 163 -8.76 7.81 -1.63
N ILE A 164 -8.36 7.03 -0.64
CA ILE A 164 -6.98 6.55 -0.46
C ILE A 164 -7.00 5.08 -0.06
N VAL A 165 -6.19 4.27 -0.71
CA VAL A 165 -5.98 2.88 -0.30
C VAL A 165 -5.10 2.85 0.96
N GLY A 166 -5.48 2.07 1.96
CA GLY A 166 -4.68 1.91 3.17
C GLY A 166 -4.92 0.58 3.88
N ALA A 167 -4.20 0.36 4.95
CA ALA A 167 -4.36 -0.84 5.77
C ALA A 167 -5.42 -0.63 6.87
N PRO A 168 -6.14 -1.69 7.30
CA PRO A 168 -7.17 -1.63 8.33
C PRO A 168 -6.72 -0.97 9.64
N VAL A 169 -5.44 -1.06 10.00
CA VAL A 169 -4.87 -0.44 11.22
C VAL A 169 -5.09 1.08 11.28
N LEU A 170 -5.16 1.75 10.13
CA LEU A 170 -5.33 3.22 10.07
C LEU A 170 -6.75 3.67 10.41
N VAL A 171 -7.71 2.78 10.29
CA VAL A 171 -9.13 3.00 10.56
C VAL A 171 -9.69 1.96 11.55
N TRP A 172 -8.81 1.42 12.41
CA TRP A 172 -9.13 0.32 13.32
C TRP A 172 -10.38 0.62 14.19
N GLY A 173 -10.58 1.88 14.57
CA GLY A 173 -11.74 2.30 15.37
C GLY A 173 -13.07 2.04 14.68
N GLU A 174 -13.13 2.13 13.35
CA GLU A 174 -14.33 1.93 12.53
C GLU A 174 -14.51 0.48 12.05
N LEU A 175 -13.51 -0.39 12.21
CA LEU A 175 -13.65 -1.80 11.84
C LEU A 175 -14.72 -2.48 12.71
N PRO A 176 -15.54 -3.38 12.15
CA PRO A 176 -16.49 -4.16 12.93
C PRO A 176 -15.78 -5.05 13.95
N ASN A 177 -16.44 -5.36 15.06
CA ASN A 177 -15.85 -6.18 16.13
C ASN A 177 -15.47 -7.60 15.67
N SER A 178 -16.09 -8.09 14.62
CA SER A 178 -15.77 -9.38 13.98
C SER A 178 -14.54 -9.34 13.09
N HIS A 179 -14.00 -8.15 12.78
CA HIS A 179 -12.84 -8.02 11.90
C HIS A 179 -11.59 -8.61 12.56
N PRO A 180 -10.85 -9.53 11.89
CA PRO A 180 -9.74 -10.25 12.52
C PRO A 180 -8.67 -9.32 13.08
N GLN A 181 -8.42 -8.20 12.42
CA GLN A 181 -7.37 -7.24 12.79
C GLN A 181 -7.80 -6.23 13.86
N LYS A 182 -9.09 -6.17 14.26
CA LYS A 182 -9.60 -5.15 15.20
C LYS A 182 -8.78 -5.10 16.50
N LYS A 183 -8.68 -6.23 17.20
CA LYS A 183 -8.01 -6.31 18.51
C LYS A 183 -6.50 -6.08 18.44
N VAL A 184 -5.84 -6.66 17.43
CA VAL A 184 -4.39 -6.50 17.28
C VAL A 184 -4.04 -5.07 16.91
N SER A 185 -4.84 -4.42 16.08
CA SER A 185 -4.67 -3.01 15.71
C SER A 185 -4.89 -2.08 16.89
N GLU A 186 -5.97 -2.29 17.67
CA GLU A 186 -6.24 -1.53 18.90
C GLU A 186 -5.06 -1.60 19.87
N SER A 187 -4.57 -2.81 20.15
CA SER A 187 -3.43 -3.01 21.05
C SER A 187 -2.16 -2.33 20.54
N PHE A 188 -1.87 -2.44 19.23
CA PHE A 188 -0.71 -1.81 18.62
C PHE A 188 -0.80 -0.29 18.66
N VAL A 189 -1.92 0.29 18.20
CA VAL A 189 -2.10 1.75 18.14
C VAL A 189 -2.03 2.37 19.53
N THR A 190 -2.69 1.77 20.52
CA THR A 190 -2.67 2.27 21.91
C THR A 190 -1.24 2.28 22.47
N LYS A 191 -0.47 1.19 22.31
CA LYS A 191 0.92 1.10 22.79
C LYS A 191 1.85 2.06 22.02
N TYR A 192 1.66 2.19 20.73
CA TYR A 192 2.45 3.08 19.89
C TYR A 192 2.25 4.54 20.29
N GLN A 193 1.00 4.97 20.44
CA GLN A 193 0.65 6.32 20.89
C GLN A 193 1.16 6.62 22.30
N ALA A 194 1.03 5.68 23.22
CA ALA A 194 1.57 5.83 24.57
C ALA A 194 3.08 6.00 24.60
N LYS A 195 3.80 5.34 23.67
CA LYS A 195 5.27 5.38 23.62
C LYS A 195 5.80 6.59 22.85
N PHE A 196 5.16 6.97 21.74
CA PHE A 196 5.70 7.95 20.78
C PHE A 196 4.91 9.28 20.73
N GLY A 197 3.76 9.35 21.38
CA GLY A 197 2.90 10.56 21.39
C GLY A 197 2.18 10.86 20.08
N ILE A 198 2.28 9.99 19.10
CA ILE A 198 1.66 10.13 17.76
C ILE A 198 0.98 8.83 17.34
N ALA A 199 0.00 8.92 16.44
CA ALA A 199 -0.62 7.75 15.84
C ALA A 199 0.38 7.05 14.89
N PRO A 200 0.38 5.69 14.82
CA PRO A 200 1.17 4.98 13.82
C PRO A 200 0.60 5.20 12.43
N ASP A 201 1.47 5.17 11.44
CA ASP A 201 1.09 5.05 10.03
C ASP A 201 1.19 3.59 9.54
N MET A 202 0.89 3.39 8.25
CA MET A 202 0.95 2.07 7.63
C MET A 202 2.36 1.47 7.66
N PHE A 203 3.41 2.28 7.50
CA PHE A 203 4.81 1.81 7.52
C PHE A 203 5.22 1.31 8.90
N ALA A 204 4.79 2.01 9.96
CA ALA A 204 4.98 1.56 11.34
C ALA A 204 4.28 0.20 11.58
N GLY A 205 3.09 0.01 11.01
CA GLY A 205 2.35 -1.26 11.07
C GLY A 205 3.10 -2.40 10.38
N VAL A 206 3.58 -2.19 9.16
CA VAL A 206 4.35 -3.21 8.41
C VAL A 206 5.64 -3.58 9.13
N ALA A 207 6.35 -2.60 9.68
CA ALA A 207 7.56 -2.84 10.47
C ALA A 207 7.26 -3.65 11.73
N TYR A 208 6.16 -3.35 12.42
CA TYR A 208 5.70 -4.07 13.60
C TYR A 208 5.37 -5.53 13.28
N ASP A 209 4.60 -5.80 12.24
CA ASP A 209 4.28 -7.18 11.82
C ASP A 209 5.54 -7.95 11.44
N SER A 210 6.43 -7.35 10.65
CA SER A 210 7.70 -7.94 10.24
C SER A 210 8.56 -8.33 11.43
N ALA A 211 8.71 -7.41 12.39
CA ALA A 211 9.52 -7.64 13.60
C ALA A 211 8.92 -8.77 14.45
N ASN A 212 7.59 -8.81 14.64
CA ASN A 212 6.95 -9.86 15.42
C ASN A 212 7.09 -11.24 14.78
N MET A 213 6.97 -11.35 13.45
CA MET A 213 7.19 -12.62 12.73
C MET A 213 8.62 -13.14 12.96
N VAL A 214 9.63 -12.27 12.82
CA VAL A 214 11.03 -12.64 13.04
C VAL A 214 11.30 -13.01 14.50
N LEU A 215 10.79 -12.23 15.44
CA LEU A 215 10.97 -12.51 16.87
C LEU A 215 10.33 -13.83 17.28
N GLN A 216 9.17 -14.15 16.72
CA GLN A 216 8.52 -15.44 16.98
C GLN A 216 9.31 -16.59 16.35
N ALA A 217 9.78 -16.45 15.12
CA ALA A 217 10.63 -17.43 14.46
C ALA A 217 11.91 -17.70 15.27
N ILE A 218 12.61 -16.65 15.75
CA ILE A 218 13.82 -16.78 16.57
C ILE A 218 13.53 -17.57 17.86
N ARG A 219 12.42 -17.27 18.54
CA ARG A 219 12.04 -17.96 19.79
C ARG A 219 11.77 -19.46 19.59
N GLU A 220 11.16 -19.81 18.45
CA GLU A 220 10.76 -21.19 18.16
C GLU A 220 11.87 -22.03 17.49
N THR A 221 12.95 -21.38 17.00
CA THR A 221 14.04 -22.03 16.27
C THR A 221 15.41 -21.87 16.92
N ASN A 222 15.47 -21.33 18.14
CA ASN A 222 16.71 -21.02 18.84
C ASN A 222 17.70 -20.15 18.03
N GLY A 223 17.21 -19.40 17.04
CA GLY A 223 18.01 -18.48 16.24
C GLY A 223 18.73 -19.10 15.03
N GLU A 224 18.53 -20.37 14.74
CA GLU A 224 19.14 -21.05 13.58
C GLU A 224 18.57 -20.51 12.26
N ARG A 225 19.45 -19.98 11.38
CA ARG A 225 19.07 -19.24 10.17
C ARG A 225 18.16 -20.03 9.23
N ALA A 226 18.52 -21.27 8.91
CA ALA A 226 17.72 -22.12 8.04
C ALA A 226 16.36 -22.44 8.65
N GLN A 227 16.31 -22.71 9.97
CA GLN A 227 15.07 -22.96 10.66
C GLN A 227 14.17 -21.72 10.75
N ILE A 228 14.73 -20.51 10.92
CA ILE A 228 13.97 -19.25 10.85
C ILE A 228 13.30 -19.11 9.48
N ARG A 229 14.06 -19.31 8.41
CA ARG A 229 13.53 -19.26 7.03
C ARG A 229 12.39 -20.27 6.83
N ASP A 230 12.61 -21.52 7.23
CA ASP A 230 11.62 -22.59 7.12
C ASP A 230 10.40 -22.34 8.00
N TRP A 231 10.60 -21.75 9.17
CA TRP A 231 9.53 -21.34 10.05
C TRP A 231 8.66 -20.26 9.40
N LEU A 232 9.26 -19.22 8.83
CA LEU A 232 8.53 -18.17 8.12
C LEU A 232 7.69 -18.75 6.98
N GLU A 233 8.25 -19.62 6.16
CA GLU A 233 7.54 -20.22 5.03
C GLU A 233 6.40 -21.15 5.46
N ASN A 234 6.57 -21.92 6.53
CA ASN A 234 5.66 -23.00 6.88
C ASN A 234 4.71 -22.69 8.05
N LYS A 235 5.07 -21.74 8.94
CA LYS A 235 4.29 -21.43 10.16
C LYS A 235 3.48 -20.15 10.06
N ILE A 236 3.85 -19.23 9.15
CA ILE A 236 3.02 -18.04 8.89
C ILE A 236 1.80 -18.47 8.07
N LYS A 237 0.78 -18.95 8.79
CA LYS A 237 -0.53 -19.39 8.24
C LYS A 237 -1.64 -18.71 9.02
N ASN A 238 -2.48 -17.92 8.33
CA ASN A 238 -3.52 -17.11 8.96
C ASN A 238 -2.96 -16.23 10.11
N TYR A 239 -1.72 -15.77 9.94
CA TYR A 239 -1.09 -14.90 10.92
C TYR A 239 -1.74 -13.53 10.86
N VAL A 240 -2.46 -13.18 11.92
CA VAL A 240 -3.18 -11.90 12.01
C VAL A 240 -2.23 -10.82 12.47
N GLY A 241 -1.73 -10.04 11.53
CA GLY A 241 -0.96 -8.82 11.77
C GLY A 241 -1.86 -7.57 11.79
N VAL A 242 -1.27 -6.42 12.05
CA VAL A 242 -2.00 -5.14 12.03
C VAL A 242 -2.21 -4.62 10.61
N THR A 243 -1.41 -5.08 9.65
CA THR A 243 -1.47 -4.65 8.24
C THR A 243 -1.98 -5.71 7.28
N GLY A 244 -2.40 -6.88 7.76
CA GLY A 244 -2.98 -7.94 6.95
C GLY A 244 -3.05 -9.27 7.68
N VAL A 245 -3.64 -10.26 7.02
CA VAL A 245 -3.60 -11.67 7.44
C VAL A 245 -2.66 -12.41 6.50
N PHE A 246 -1.53 -12.84 7.03
CA PHE A 246 -0.43 -13.38 6.24
C PHE A 246 -0.47 -14.90 6.10
N ASN A 247 -0.12 -15.38 4.91
CA ASN A 247 -0.04 -16.80 4.56
C ASN A 247 1.16 -17.05 3.63
N PHE A 248 2.37 -17.16 4.20
CA PHE A 248 3.54 -17.51 3.40
C PHE A 248 3.53 -18.99 2.99
N SER A 249 4.16 -19.29 1.87
CA SER A 249 4.34 -20.66 1.38
C SER A 249 5.56 -20.76 0.47
N ALA A 250 5.97 -21.98 0.12
CA ALA A 250 7.05 -22.21 -0.84
C ALA A 250 6.78 -21.63 -2.25
N GLN A 251 5.53 -21.26 -2.54
CA GLN A 251 5.13 -20.64 -3.81
C GLN A 251 4.81 -19.15 -3.68
N ASP A 252 4.64 -18.65 -2.44
CA ASP A 252 4.24 -17.27 -2.18
C ASP A 252 4.92 -16.74 -0.92
N HIS A 253 5.96 -15.92 -1.10
CA HIS A 253 6.67 -15.22 -0.04
C HIS A 253 6.11 -13.80 0.21
N ALA A 254 5.02 -13.39 -0.46
CA ALA A 254 4.29 -12.16 -0.18
C ALA A 254 3.15 -12.38 0.83
N GLY A 255 2.39 -13.45 0.66
CA GLY A 255 1.44 -13.98 1.63
C GLY A 255 0.21 -13.13 1.94
N LEU A 256 0.02 -11.98 1.30
CA LEU A 256 -1.13 -11.09 1.46
C LEU A 256 -2.11 -11.22 0.30
N LYS A 257 -3.39 -11.01 0.59
CA LYS A 257 -4.49 -10.96 -0.39
C LYS A 257 -5.14 -9.57 -0.41
N SER A 258 -6.12 -9.37 -1.27
CA SER A 258 -6.80 -8.08 -1.47
C SER A 258 -7.51 -7.53 -0.23
N ASP A 259 -7.87 -8.38 0.73
CA ASP A 259 -8.46 -8.02 2.02
C ASP A 259 -7.45 -7.40 3.02
N ALA A 260 -6.15 -7.43 2.70
CA ALA A 260 -5.14 -6.71 3.47
C ALA A 260 -5.23 -5.18 3.31
N LEU A 261 -6.02 -4.69 2.36
CA LEU A 261 -6.21 -3.28 2.08
C LEU A 261 -7.69 -2.91 2.14
N VAL A 262 -7.96 -1.72 2.65
CA VAL A 262 -9.28 -1.08 2.66
C VAL A 262 -9.23 0.24 1.88
N MET A 263 -10.39 0.67 1.37
CA MET A 263 -10.53 2.03 0.88
C MET A 263 -10.87 2.96 2.05
N MET A 264 -10.11 4.01 2.17
CA MET A 264 -10.33 5.07 3.14
C MET A 264 -10.68 6.37 2.41
N ILE A 265 -11.32 7.29 3.12
CA ILE A 265 -11.54 8.66 2.68
C ILE A 265 -10.73 9.58 3.58
N ALA A 266 -9.99 10.50 2.99
CA ALA A 266 -9.28 11.50 3.76
C ALA A 266 -10.28 12.42 4.48
N ASP A 267 -10.08 12.62 5.77
CA ASP A 267 -10.92 13.47 6.61
C ASP A 267 -10.05 14.55 7.28
N LYS A 268 -10.71 15.51 7.94
CA LYS A 268 -10.05 16.61 8.64
C LYS A 268 -9.08 16.09 9.70
N ASP A 269 -9.50 15.09 10.46
CA ASP A 269 -8.74 14.55 11.58
C ASP A 269 -7.93 13.27 11.25
N GLY A 270 -7.85 12.89 9.96
CA GLY A 270 -7.09 11.70 9.53
C GLY A 270 -7.76 10.93 8.39
N TRP A 271 -8.10 9.69 8.65
CA TRP A 271 -8.70 8.75 7.71
C TRP A 271 -9.99 8.17 8.30
N ARG A 272 -11.02 8.01 7.47
CA ARG A 272 -12.21 7.23 7.81
C ARG A 272 -12.39 6.09 6.82
N LEU A 273 -13.02 5.02 7.26
CA LEU A 273 -13.35 3.90 6.37
C LEU A 273 -14.37 4.36 5.32
N ALA A 274 -14.22 3.94 4.07
CA ALA A 274 -15.23 4.20 3.04
C ALA A 274 -16.54 3.47 3.40
N ASP A 275 -17.69 4.08 3.13
CA ASP A 275 -18.98 3.59 3.63
C ASP A 275 -19.32 2.17 3.18
N TYR A 276 -18.86 1.73 2.03
CA TYR A 276 -19.10 0.36 1.55
C TYR A 276 -18.17 -0.69 2.18
N GLU A 277 -17.14 -0.27 2.91
CA GLU A 277 -16.22 -1.15 3.65
C GLU A 277 -16.74 -1.43 5.09
N LYS A 278 -17.73 -0.65 5.55
CA LYS A 278 -18.40 -0.83 6.85
C LYS A 278 -19.36 -2.03 6.78
#